data_c2ad7ac4582bab9e46df4097cb425244
#
_entry.id   c2ad7ac4582bab9e46df4097cb425244
#
_cell.length_a   1.000
_cell.length_b   1.000
_cell.length_c   1.000
_cell.angle_alpha   90.00
_cell.angle_beta   90.00
_cell.angle_gamma   90.00
#
_symmetry.space_group_name_H-M   'P 1'
#
loop_
_entity.id
_entity.type
_entity.pdbx_description
1 polymer ?
#
loop_
_entity_poly.entity_id
_entity_poly.type
_entity_poly.pdbx_seq_one_letter_code
_entity_poly.pdbx_strand_id
1 'polypeptide(L)'
;MADLTGTRPPGSGAATQKMDARVWRVVGAPLVRGSGSGPLYGRTVAVKDIFAIAGQRIGAGSRTYLAEASVERETAPSVQSLLDAGAHVAGIAQTDQFAYSIAGLNADYGTAPNPAVRGGIPGGSSSGPASAVALGQVDIGIGSDTAGSIRIPASYQGLWGLRTTHGAVTLVGVLPLAPRYDTVGWLTRDGVMMLATATVGLEGRIQTTPTARVLVCDAVNGAASPAAAAAVMDVVAGLANAGVIEAPVHVDLPPVRELFEAFRVTQSAEAWRADGAWVDTHPGVLAPDIEARFEWARAVTADQEAEGLEAVRRLAAAMDAAIGNDVLVLPTAASTAPSIGADARTLDALRESTLGMTAIAGLTGRPALSVPLAMTDDGPIGVCLVGPRGSDLALINRAIGWQQR
;
A
#
# COMPACT_ATOMS: atom_id res chain seq x y z
N MET A 1 9.20 4.72 33.59
CA MET A 1 7.74 4.84 33.47
C MET A 1 7.47 6.25 32.99
N ALA A 2 7.41 6.46 31.68
CA ALA A 2 7.08 7.75 31.07
C ALA A 2 5.58 7.76 30.80
N ASP A 3 4.92 8.82 31.23
CA ASP A 3 3.48 9.06 31.15
C ASP A 3 3.01 9.14 29.69
N LEU A 4 2.20 8.17 29.24
CA LEU A 4 1.67 8.03 27.89
C LEU A 4 0.30 8.70 27.70
N THR A 5 -0.09 9.66 28.55
CA THR A 5 -1.40 10.33 28.47
C THR A 5 -1.36 11.65 27.72
N GLY A 6 -0.97 11.62 26.45
CA GLY A 6 -1.25 12.73 25.51
C GLY A 6 -2.71 12.71 25.07
N THR A 7 -3.67 12.82 25.98
CA THR A 7 -5.09 12.93 25.67
C THR A 7 -5.43 14.32 25.14
N ARG A 8 -5.66 14.42 23.81
CA ARG A 8 -6.36 15.58 23.24
C ARG A 8 -7.79 15.58 23.81
N PRO A 9 -8.28 16.69 24.39
CA PRO A 9 -9.63 16.72 24.97
C PRO A 9 -10.69 16.53 23.87
N PRO A 10 -11.79 15.80 24.14
CA PRO A 10 -12.92 15.71 23.24
C PRO A 10 -13.68 17.04 23.27
N GLY A 11 -13.77 17.69 22.12
CA GLY A 11 -14.71 18.81 21.94
C GLY A 11 -14.07 20.17 21.73
N SER A 12 -13.52 20.43 20.55
CA SER A 12 -13.52 21.78 20.00
C SER A 12 -14.09 21.70 18.57
N GLY A 13 -15.25 22.30 18.39
CA GLY A 13 -16.00 22.60 17.18
C GLY A 13 -15.48 21.98 15.90
N ALA A 14 -15.99 20.81 15.51
CA ALA A 14 -15.92 20.36 14.14
C ALA A 14 -16.80 21.32 13.31
N ALA A 15 -16.19 22.37 12.78
CA ALA A 15 -16.72 22.98 11.57
C ALA A 15 -16.96 21.81 10.62
N THR A 16 -18.14 21.69 10.03
CA THR A 16 -18.47 20.72 8.99
C THR A 16 -17.49 20.93 7.84
N GLN A 17 -16.34 20.27 7.92
CA GLN A 17 -15.34 20.33 6.87
C GLN A 17 -16.01 19.74 5.64
N LYS A 18 -16.17 20.57 4.60
CA LYS A 18 -16.84 20.16 3.36
C LYS A 18 -16.13 18.91 2.86
N MET A 19 -16.88 17.83 2.71
CA MET A 19 -16.37 16.55 2.23
C MET A 19 -15.68 16.73 0.87
N ASP A 20 -14.39 16.42 0.79
CA ASP A 20 -13.68 16.41 -0.48
C ASP A 20 -13.95 15.06 -1.19
N ALA A 21 -14.75 15.10 -2.24
CA ALA A 21 -15.15 13.92 -3.00
C ALA A 21 -13.97 13.21 -3.69
N ARG A 22 -12.80 13.85 -3.80
CA ARG A 22 -11.59 13.23 -4.30
C ARG A 22 -10.97 12.28 -3.26
N VAL A 23 -11.24 12.51 -1.97
CA VAL A 23 -10.75 11.69 -0.84
C VAL A 23 -11.83 10.73 -0.38
N TRP A 24 -13.07 11.20 -0.27
CA TRP A 24 -14.16 10.48 0.37
C TRP A 24 -15.31 10.17 -0.58
N ARG A 25 -15.75 8.92 -0.62
CA ARG A 25 -17.04 8.55 -1.22
C ARG A 25 -18.20 8.84 -0.28
N VAL A 26 -18.03 8.48 0.98
CA VAL A 26 -19.02 8.75 2.03
C VAL A 26 -18.32 8.94 3.37
N VAL A 27 -18.84 9.83 4.20
CA VAL A 27 -18.39 10.05 5.58
C VAL A 27 -19.57 10.03 6.53
N GLY A 28 -19.30 9.74 7.82
CA GLY A 28 -20.26 9.82 8.92
C GLY A 28 -19.62 10.45 10.16
N ALA A 29 -20.36 10.52 11.26
CA ALA A 29 -19.88 11.11 12.49
C ALA A 29 -20.03 10.16 13.70
N PRO A 30 -19.38 8.98 13.69
CA PRO A 30 -18.71 8.21 12.62
C PRO A 30 -19.72 7.52 11.68
N LEU A 31 -19.23 6.96 10.54
CA LEU A 31 -20.03 6.13 9.64
C LEU A 31 -20.39 4.79 10.31
N VAL A 32 -19.41 4.18 10.99
CA VAL A 32 -19.63 2.97 11.81
C VAL A 32 -18.91 3.17 13.15
N ARG A 33 -19.64 2.95 14.23
CA ARG A 33 -19.07 3.00 15.59
C ARG A 33 -18.37 1.67 15.89
N GLY A 34 -17.17 1.74 16.45
CA GLY A 34 -16.49 0.60 17.03
C GLY A 34 -16.94 0.32 18.47
N SER A 35 -16.36 -0.69 19.07
CA SER A 35 -16.59 -1.05 20.47
C SER A 35 -16.24 0.12 21.42
N GLY A 36 -16.83 0.13 22.59
CA GLY A 36 -16.59 1.18 23.59
C GLY A 36 -15.25 1.07 24.32
N SER A 37 -14.37 0.14 23.92
CA SER A 37 -13.06 -0.12 24.54
C SER A 37 -12.14 -0.83 23.58
N GLY A 38 -10.87 -1.00 23.96
CA GLY A 38 -9.88 -1.75 23.18
C GLY A 38 -8.62 -0.92 22.86
N PRO A 39 -7.59 -1.55 22.29
CA PRO A 39 -6.29 -0.92 22.03
C PRO A 39 -6.35 0.21 20.99
N LEU A 40 -7.40 0.28 20.18
CA LEU A 40 -7.63 1.34 19.20
C LEU A 40 -8.83 2.24 19.57
N TYR A 41 -9.25 2.22 20.84
CA TYR A 41 -10.38 3.03 21.29
C TYR A 41 -10.22 4.52 20.96
N GLY A 42 -11.26 5.09 20.33
CA GLY A 42 -11.30 6.48 19.93
C GLY A 42 -10.46 6.82 18.67
N ARG A 43 -9.80 5.83 18.05
CA ARG A 43 -9.11 6.03 16.76
C ARG A 43 -10.08 6.00 15.62
N THR A 44 -9.73 6.69 14.52
CA THR A 44 -10.55 6.84 13.33
C THR A 44 -9.91 6.18 12.12
N VAL A 45 -10.74 5.53 11.29
CA VAL A 45 -10.31 4.74 10.14
C VAL A 45 -10.95 5.27 8.85
N ALA A 46 -10.14 5.46 7.80
CA ALA A 46 -10.58 5.59 6.43
C ALA A 46 -10.51 4.21 5.76
N VAL A 47 -11.63 3.72 5.25
CA VAL A 47 -11.72 2.42 4.60
C VAL A 47 -11.72 2.59 3.09
N LYS A 48 -10.80 1.93 2.38
CA LYS A 48 -10.71 1.96 0.91
C LYS A 48 -11.99 1.40 0.29
N ASP A 49 -12.48 2.02 -0.79
CA ASP A 49 -13.75 1.69 -1.47
C ASP A 49 -13.74 0.37 -2.28
N ILE A 50 -13.08 -0.63 -1.73
CA ILE A 50 -13.11 -2.03 -2.18
C ILE A 50 -13.40 -2.98 -1.01
N PHE A 51 -13.61 -2.47 0.20
CA PHE A 51 -13.93 -3.27 1.38
C PHE A 51 -15.43 -3.22 1.66
N ALA A 52 -16.00 -4.37 1.93
CA ALA A 52 -17.37 -4.50 2.37
C ALA A 52 -17.55 -3.85 3.75
N ILE A 53 -18.58 -3.03 3.87
CA ILE A 53 -19.10 -2.50 5.13
C ILE A 53 -20.62 -2.75 5.11
N ALA A 54 -21.14 -3.43 6.12
CA ALA A 54 -22.56 -3.72 6.23
C ALA A 54 -23.43 -2.48 6.04
N GLY A 55 -24.43 -2.56 5.16
CA GLY A 55 -25.30 -1.44 4.82
C GLY A 55 -24.74 -0.46 3.78
N GLN A 56 -23.50 -0.66 3.32
CA GLN A 56 -22.86 0.13 2.27
C GLN A 56 -22.69 -0.69 0.98
N ARG A 57 -22.30 -0.03 -0.10
CA ARG A 57 -21.92 -0.66 -1.37
C ARG A 57 -20.43 -0.52 -1.57
N ILE A 58 -19.80 -1.42 -2.30
CA ILE A 58 -18.44 -1.28 -2.82
C ILE A 58 -18.52 -0.47 -4.12
N GLY A 59 -17.73 0.59 -4.24
CA GLY A 59 -17.76 1.45 -5.43
C GLY A 59 -16.61 1.19 -6.41
N ALA A 60 -15.55 0.50 -5.98
CA ALA A 60 -14.38 0.19 -6.80
C ALA A 60 -13.77 1.41 -7.53
N GLY A 61 -13.93 2.62 -7.00
CA GLY A 61 -13.48 3.85 -7.67
C GLY A 61 -14.26 4.21 -8.94
N SER A 62 -15.39 3.57 -9.23
CA SER A 62 -16.22 3.80 -10.42
C SER A 62 -17.67 4.16 -10.05
N ARG A 63 -18.17 5.25 -10.62
CA ARG A 63 -19.58 5.66 -10.41
C ARG A 63 -20.56 4.65 -10.99
N THR A 64 -20.24 4.09 -12.15
CA THR A 64 -21.10 3.11 -12.83
C THR A 64 -21.13 1.81 -12.05
N TYR A 65 -19.97 1.31 -11.61
CA TYR A 65 -19.93 0.11 -10.76
C TYR A 65 -20.71 0.32 -9.45
N LEU A 66 -20.52 1.45 -8.78
CA LEU A 66 -21.23 1.79 -7.55
C LEU A 66 -22.77 1.79 -7.72
N ALA A 67 -23.27 2.29 -8.86
CA ALA A 67 -24.71 2.37 -9.12
C ALA A 67 -25.36 0.98 -9.19
N GLU A 68 -24.62 -0.02 -9.70
CA GLU A 68 -25.08 -1.39 -9.90
C GLU A 68 -24.75 -2.31 -8.72
N ALA A 69 -23.76 -1.95 -7.91
CA ALA A 69 -23.30 -2.77 -6.79
C ALA A 69 -24.40 -3.06 -5.78
N SER A 70 -24.41 -4.27 -5.26
CA SER A 70 -25.33 -4.65 -4.17
C SER A 70 -24.91 -4.01 -2.85
N VAL A 71 -25.88 -3.84 -1.95
CA VAL A 71 -25.60 -3.44 -0.58
C VAL A 71 -24.98 -4.64 0.17
N GLU A 72 -23.82 -4.40 0.78
CA GLU A 72 -23.12 -5.42 1.57
C GLU A 72 -23.89 -5.77 2.83
N ARG A 73 -23.97 -7.06 3.13
CA ARG A 73 -24.69 -7.57 4.31
C ARG A 73 -23.80 -7.67 5.54
N GLU A 74 -22.50 -7.85 5.32
CA GLU A 74 -21.49 -8.06 6.35
C GLU A 74 -20.33 -7.09 6.16
N THR A 75 -19.66 -6.76 7.24
CA THR A 75 -18.43 -5.98 7.21
C THR A 75 -17.24 -6.94 7.01
N ALA A 76 -16.30 -6.58 6.14
CA ALA A 76 -15.07 -7.35 5.93
C ALA A 76 -14.37 -7.62 7.28
N PRO A 77 -13.97 -8.86 7.59
CA PRO A 77 -13.34 -9.20 8.87
C PRO A 77 -12.11 -8.35 9.21
N SER A 78 -11.36 -7.92 8.20
CA SER A 78 -10.22 -7.01 8.37
C SER A 78 -10.60 -5.60 8.84
N VAL A 79 -11.80 -5.12 8.50
CA VAL A 79 -12.38 -3.88 9.03
C VAL A 79 -13.01 -4.13 10.39
N GLN A 80 -13.71 -5.27 10.55
CA GLN A 80 -14.39 -5.63 11.79
C GLN A 80 -13.41 -5.74 12.97
N SER A 81 -12.22 -6.32 12.73
CA SER A 81 -11.19 -6.41 13.78
C SER A 81 -10.77 -5.05 14.34
N LEU A 82 -10.71 -4.01 13.51
CA LEU A 82 -10.42 -2.66 13.96
C LEU A 82 -11.60 -2.05 14.76
N LEU A 83 -12.83 -2.33 14.33
CA LEU A 83 -14.04 -1.91 15.05
C LEU A 83 -14.13 -2.58 16.42
N ASP A 84 -13.83 -3.88 16.51
CA ASP A 84 -13.84 -4.65 17.77
C ASP A 84 -12.74 -4.16 18.72
N ALA A 85 -11.61 -3.69 18.18
CA ALA A 85 -10.53 -3.06 18.93
C ALA A 85 -10.83 -1.61 19.35
N GLY A 86 -12.02 -1.07 19.05
CA GLY A 86 -12.50 0.24 19.50
C GLY A 86 -12.30 1.39 18.52
N ALA A 87 -11.71 1.14 17.35
CA ALA A 87 -11.63 2.17 16.31
C ALA A 87 -13.00 2.43 15.65
N HIS A 88 -13.21 3.65 15.15
CA HIS A 88 -14.43 4.04 14.44
C HIS A 88 -14.15 4.21 12.95
N VAL A 89 -14.99 3.69 12.07
CA VAL A 89 -14.92 4.03 10.66
C VAL A 89 -15.47 5.43 10.46
N ALA A 90 -14.61 6.37 10.07
CA ALA A 90 -14.99 7.73 9.73
C ALA A 90 -15.72 7.80 8.38
N GLY A 91 -15.29 7.00 7.42
CA GLY A 91 -15.88 6.95 6.09
C GLY A 91 -15.23 5.94 5.17
N ILE A 92 -15.78 5.86 3.95
CA ILE A 92 -15.23 5.09 2.84
C ILE A 92 -14.50 6.06 1.92
N ALA A 93 -13.22 5.78 1.68
CA ALA A 93 -12.32 6.66 0.93
C ALA A 93 -12.06 6.12 -0.48
N GLN A 94 -11.85 7.04 -1.42
CA GLN A 94 -11.66 6.76 -2.84
C GLN A 94 -10.45 5.87 -3.12
N THR A 95 -10.52 5.21 -4.26
CA THR A 95 -9.47 4.34 -4.81
C THR A 95 -9.36 4.58 -6.32
N ASP A 96 -8.27 4.17 -6.94
CA ASP A 96 -8.18 4.08 -8.39
C ASP A 96 -9.20 3.04 -8.90
N GLN A 97 -9.73 3.21 -10.10
CA GLN A 97 -10.76 2.31 -10.64
C GLN A 97 -10.27 0.85 -10.60
N PHE A 98 -11.08 -0.03 -9.99
CA PHE A 98 -10.79 -1.45 -9.72
C PHE A 98 -9.47 -1.70 -9.00
N ALA A 99 -8.93 -0.69 -8.29
CA ALA A 99 -7.59 -0.75 -7.69
C ALA A 99 -6.46 -1.06 -8.70
N TYR A 100 -6.70 -0.95 -10.01
CA TYR A 100 -5.79 -1.38 -11.08
C TYR A 100 -4.84 -0.27 -11.56
N SER A 101 -4.42 0.58 -10.63
CA SER A 101 -3.40 1.61 -10.84
C SER A 101 -2.56 1.81 -9.59
N ILE A 102 -1.44 2.52 -9.71
CA ILE A 102 -0.59 2.96 -8.61
C ILE A 102 -0.42 4.48 -8.56
N ALA A 103 -1.12 5.20 -9.43
CA ALA A 103 -0.94 6.65 -9.57
C ALA A 103 -1.82 7.47 -8.61
N GLY A 104 -2.97 6.94 -8.22
CA GLY A 104 -3.97 7.70 -7.45
C GLY A 104 -4.76 8.68 -8.29
N LEU A 105 -4.79 8.45 -9.61
CA LEU A 105 -5.60 9.22 -10.55
C LEU A 105 -6.95 8.53 -10.75
N ASN A 106 -8.02 9.27 -10.55
CA ASN A 106 -9.37 8.74 -10.75
C ASN A 106 -10.19 9.68 -11.65
N ALA A 107 -10.67 9.17 -12.78
CA ALA A 107 -11.40 9.97 -13.76
C ALA A 107 -12.80 10.36 -13.27
N ASP A 108 -13.44 9.53 -12.45
CA ASP A 108 -14.80 9.77 -11.95
C ASP A 108 -14.85 10.80 -10.81
N TYR A 109 -13.86 10.75 -9.91
CA TYR A 109 -13.87 11.51 -8.66
C TYR A 109 -12.76 12.56 -8.56
N GLY A 110 -11.80 12.52 -9.49
CA GLY A 110 -10.64 13.39 -9.49
C GLY A 110 -9.51 12.84 -8.60
N THR A 111 -8.39 13.55 -8.61
CA THR A 111 -7.17 13.16 -7.91
C THR A 111 -7.19 13.63 -6.46
N ALA A 112 -7.03 12.72 -5.51
CA ALA A 112 -6.91 13.05 -4.10
C ALA A 112 -5.66 13.95 -3.86
N PRO A 113 -5.71 14.90 -2.92
CA PRO A 113 -4.57 15.78 -2.67
C PRO A 113 -3.40 15.03 -2.04
N ASN A 114 -2.19 15.37 -2.46
CA ASN A 114 -0.95 15.00 -1.78
C ASN A 114 -0.45 16.20 -0.96
N PRO A 115 -0.57 16.20 0.38
CA PRO A 115 -0.14 17.33 1.18
C PRO A 115 1.39 17.42 1.34
N ALA A 116 2.14 16.34 1.09
CA ALA A 116 3.59 16.34 1.20
C ALA A 116 4.28 16.94 -0.04
N VAL A 117 3.65 16.79 -1.23
CA VAL A 117 4.18 17.30 -2.50
C VAL A 117 3.08 18.05 -3.23
N ARG A 118 3.16 19.39 -3.19
CA ARG A 118 2.16 20.25 -3.87
C ARG A 118 2.17 20.01 -5.38
N GLY A 119 1.01 19.59 -5.93
CA GLY A 119 0.87 19.26 -7.34
C GLY A 119 1.45 17.89 -7.72
N GLY A 120 1.92 17.11 -6.75
CA GLY A 120 2.29 15.72 -6.94
C GLY A 120 1.08 14.78 -6.90
N ILE A 121 1.16 13.64 -7.58
CA ILE A 121 0.14 12.59 -7.46
C ILE A 121 0.18 11.99 -6.06
N PRO A 122 -0.98 11.51 -5.54
CA PRO A 122 -1.03 10.92 -4.18
C PRO A 122 -0.40 9.53 -4.10
N GLY A 123 -0.20 8.88 -5.26
CA GLY A 123 0.03 7.44 -5.30
C GLY A 123 -1.25 6.65 -5.04
N GLY A 124 -1.27 5.41 -5.52
CA GLY A 124 -2.46 4.55 -5.48
C GLY A 124 -2.10 3.06 -5.40
N SER A 125 -3.13 2.26 -5.38
CA SER A 125 -4.56 2.55 -5.53
C SER A 125 -5.24 2.98 -4.22
N SER A 126 -4.61 2.87 -3.04
CA SER A 126 -5.19 3.34 -1.76
C SER A 126 -5.01 4.87 -1.58
N SER A 127 -5.32 5.64 -2.64
CA SER A 127 -5.11 7.09 -2.72
C SER A 127 -5.93 7.87 -1.68
N GLY A 128 -7.21 7.60 -1.57
CA GLY A 128 -8.10 8.24 -0.60
C GLY A 128 -7.72 7.97 0.85
N PRO A 129 -7.53 6.70 1.27
CA PRO A 129 -7.05 6.39 2.63
C PRO A 129 -5.72 7.08 2.97
N ALA A 130 -4.76 7.08 2.05
CA ALA A 130 -3.47 7.75 2.26
C ALA A 130 -3.65 9.26 2.43
N SER A 131 -4.41 9.90 1.53
CA SER A 131 -4.67 11.34 1.64
C SER A 131 -5.42 11.71 2.91
N ALA A 132 -6.42 10.90 3.33
CA ALA A 132 -7.13 11.13 4.59
C ALA A 132 -6.21 11.10 5.81
N VAL A 133 -5.25 10.15 5.84
CA VAL A 133 -4.23 10.04 6.89
C VAL A 133 -3.24 11.19 6.83
N ALA A 134 -2.72 11.51 5.64
CA ALA A 134 -1.74 12.57 5.45
C ALA A 134 -2.29 13.96 5.78
N LEU A 135 -3.57 14.21 5.47
CA LEU A 135 -4.30 15.43 5.83
C LEU A 135 -4.69 15.49 7.32
N GLY A 136 -4.41 14.46 8.11
CA GLY A 136 -4.78 14.41 9.53
C GLY A 136 -6.28 14.23 9.80
N GLN A 137 -7.05 13.82 8.81
CA GLN A 137 -8.49 13.62 8.93
C GLN A 137 -8.84 12.34 9.71
N VAL A 138 -7.97 11.32 9.63
CA VAL A 138 -8.08 10.06 10.37
C VAL A 138 -6.72 9.62 10.89
N ASP A 139 -6.73 8.64 11.80
CA ASP A 139 -5.50 8.05 12.36
C ASP A 139 -4.96 6.92 11.48
N ILE A 140 -5.85 6.11 10.90
CA ILE A 140 -5.56 4.87 10.18
C ILE A 140 -6.23 4.90 8.81
N GLY A 141 -5.49 4.51 7.77
CA GLY A 141 -6.04 4.12 6.48
C GLY A 141 -5.95 2.61 6.32
N ILE A 142 -7.06 1.92 6.02
CA ILE A 142 -7.02 0.52 5.61
C ILE A 142 -7.17 0.43 4.09
N GLY A 143 -6.34 -0.39 3.46
CA GLY A 143 -6.32 -0.58 2.02
C GLY A 143 -5.79 -1.95 1.61
N SER A 144 -5.56 -2.12 0.31
CA SER A 144 -4.95 -3.32 -0.27
C SER A 144 -3.63 -2.99 -0.96
N ASP A 145 -2.72 -3.95 -0.97
CA ASP A 145 -1.45 -3.88 -1.70
C ASP A 145 -1.27 -5.13 -2.56
N THR A 146 -1.52 -4.98 -3.85
CA THR A 146 -1.25 -6.01 -4.87
C THR A 146 0.14 -5.80 -5.46
N ALA A 147 0.41 -4.56 -5.86
CA ALA A 147 1.59 -4.13 -6.60
C ALA A 147 2.34 -2.95 -5.94
N GLY A 148 2.05 -2.67 -4.67
CA GLY A 148 2.57 -1.48 -3.97
C GLY A 148 1.48 -0.49 -3.56
N SER A 149 0.20 -0.87 -3.66
CA SER A 149 -0.94 0.06 -3.47
C SER A 149 -1.15 0.56 -2.03
N ILE A 150 -0.36 0.15 -1.07
CA ILE A 150 -0.18 0.73 0.27
C ILE A 150 1.15 1.49 0.32
N ARG A 151 2.22 0.83 -0.11
CA ARG A 151 3.59 1.31 0.04
C ARG A 151 3.86 2.56 -0.79
N ILE A 152 3.38 2.60 -2.03
CA ILE A 152 3.59 3.73 -2.96
C ILE A 152 2.90 5.01 -2.45
N PRO A 153 1.59 5.02 -2.12
CA PRO A 153 0.98 6.22 -1.56
C PRO A 153 1.57 6.59 -0.20
N ALA A 154 2.07 5.63 0.61
CA ALA A 154 2.81 5.93 1.82
C ALA A 154 4.13 6.68 1.51
N SER A 155 4.91 6.21 0.53
CA SER A 155 6.14 6.84 0.09
C SER A 155 5.92 8.26 -0.39
N TYR A 156 4.94 8.46 -1.28
CA TYR A 156 4.66 9.75 -1.90
C TYR A 156 4.10 10.80 -0.94
N GLN A 157 3.49 10.37 0.16
CA GLN A 157 2.85 11.28 1.13
C GLN A 157 3.55 11.32 2.50
N GLY A 158 4.73 10.70 2.61
CA GLY A 158 5.50 10.72 3.86
C GLY A 158 4.82 9.99 5.01
N LEU A 159 4.21 8.83 4.73
CA LEU A 159 3.49 8.01 5.69
C LEU A 159 4.23 6.68 5.94
N TRP A 160 3.86 6.03 7.03
CA TRP A 160 4.10 4.62 7.24
C TRP A 160 3.08 3.81 6.45
N GLY A 161 3.54 2.80 5.71
CA GLY A 161 2.66 1.93 4.92
C GLY A 161 3.11 0.47 4.98
N LEU A 162 2.29 -0.41 5.54
CA LEU A 162 2.56 -1.83 5.67
C LEU A 162 1.78 -2.64 4.64
N ARG A 163 2.49 -3.32 3.74
CA ARG A 163 2.01 -4.51 3.05
C ARG A 163 2.24 -5.69 3.99
N THR A 164 1.20 -6.38 4.41
CA THR A 164 1.34 -7.54 5.29
C THR A 164 1.90 -8.75 4.54
N THR A 165 2.42 -9.72 5.29
CA THR A 165 2.70 -11.07 4.77
C THR A 165 1.47 -11.59 4.03
N HIS A 166 1.65 -12.10 2.80
CA HIS A 166 0.54 -12.63 2.00
C HIS A 166 -0.19 -13.74 2.74
N GLY A 167 -1.52 -13.63 2.81
CA GLY A 167 -2.39 -14.55 3.55
C GLY A 167 -2.41 -14.35 5.06
N ALA A 168 -1.65 -13.39 5.63
CA ALA A 168 -1.71 -13.10 7.07
C ALA A 168 -3.03 -12.44 7.48
N VAL A 169 -3.60 -11.60 6.64
CA VAL A 169 -4.92 -10.98 6.83
C VAL A 169 -5.86 -11.50 5.77
N THR A 170 -7.08 -11.87 6.17
CA THR A 170 -8.08 -12.42 5.24
C THR A 170 -8.55 -11.36 4.23
N LEU A 171 -8.80 -11.80 2.99
CA LEU A 171 -9.37 -11.00 1.91
C LEU A 171 -10.89 -11.15 1.78
N VAL A 172 -11.54 -11.85 2.71
CA VAL A 172 -13.01 -11.96 2.73
C VAL A 172 -13.64 -10.57 2.82
N GLY A 173 -14.59 -10.28 1.93
CA GLY A 173 -15.23 -8.97 1.84
C GLY A 173 -14.34 -7.88 1.22
N VAL A 174 -13.29 -8.23 0.51
CA VAL A 174 -12.47 -7.31 -0.27
C VAL A 174 -12.64 -7.64 -1.75
N LEU A 175 -12.97 -6.64 -2.58
CA LEU A 175 -13.03 -6.81 -4.03
C LEU A 175 -11.63 -7.19 -4.53
N PRO A 176 -11.47 -8.36 -5.19
CA PRO A 176 -10.16 -8.82 -5.61
C PRO A 176 -9.66 -8.04 -6.84
N LEU A 177 -8.33 -7.90 -6.96
CA LEU A 177 -7.68 -7.55 -8.22
C LEU A 177 -6.86 -8.74 -8.73
N ALA A 178 -5.96 -9.24 -7.90
CA ALA A 178 -5.13 -10.42 -8.21
C ALA A 178 -4.83 -11.17 -6.91
N PRO A 179 -5.67 -12.15 -6.53
CA PRO A 179 -5.62 -12.84 -5.24
C PRO A 179 -4.27 -13.44 -4.87
N ARG A 180 -3.47 -13.82 -5.87
CA ARG A 180 -2.09 -14.31 -5.69
C ARG A 180 -1.19 -13.27 -5.02
N TYR A 181 -1.49 -11.98 -5.19
CA TYR A 181 -0.66 -10.85 -4.75
C TYR A 181 -1.36 -9.94 -3.75
N ASP A 182 -2.70 -9.96 -3.74
CA ASP A 182 -3.51 -9.09 -2.89
C ASP A 182 -3.20 -9.32 -1.42
N THR A 183 -3.00 -8.23 -0.69
CA THR A 183 -2.90 -8.23 0.77
C THR A 183 -3.70 -7.07 1.33
N VAL A 184 -4.25 -7.23 2.53
CA VAL A 184 -4.72 -6.10 3.33
C VAL A 184 -3.52 -5.43 3.98
N GLY A 185 -3.56 -4.12 4.15
CA GLY A 185 -2.52 -3.39 4.84
C GLY A 185 -3.00 -2.03 5.35
N TRP A 186 -2.11 -1.30 6.01
CA TRP A 186 -2.46 -0.07 6.71
C TRP A 186 -1.50 1.07 6.39
N LEU A 187 -2.02 2.27 6.58
CA LEU A 187 -1.34 3.56 6.44
C LEU A 187 -1.52 4.34 7.73
N THR A 188 -0.44 4.90 8.28
CA THR A 188 -0.47 5.75 9.47
C THR A 188 0.57 6.87 9.37
N ARG A 189 0.45 7.90 10.22
CA ARG A 189 1.44 8.99 10.28
C ARG A 189 2.69 8.61 11.06
N ASP A 190 2.59 7.65 11.98
CA ASP A 190 3.70 7.27 12.86
C ASP A 190 3.75 5.76 13.09
N GLY A 191 4.92 5.29 13.52
CA GLY A 191 5.19 3.87 13.73
C GLY A 191 4.46 3.29 14.94
N VAL A 192 4.14 4.09 15.95
CA VAL A 192 3.43 3.62 17.16
C VAL A 192 1.99 3.25 16.79
N MET A 193 1.32 4.10 16.00
CA MET A 193 -0.02 3.81 15.48
C MET A 193 0.02 2.63 14.51
N MET A 194 1.07 2.52 13.64
CA MET A 194 1.25 1.37 12.77
C MET A 194 1.37 0.07 13.58
N LEU A 195 2.19 0.08 14.62
CA LEU A 195 2.38 -1.09 15.49
C LEU A 195 1.08 -1.50 16.18
N ALA A 196 0.36 -0.53 16.77
CA ALA A 196 -0.92 -0.81 17.42
C ALA A 196 -1.95 -1.40 16.46
N THR A 197 -2.06 -0.82 15.24
CA THR A 197 -2.98 -1.28 14.20
C THR A 197 -2.61 -2.67 13.70
N ALA A 198 -1.33 -2.89 13.39
CA ALA A 198 -0.84 -4.18 12.89
C ALA A 198 -0.96 -5.29 13.96
N THR A 199 -0.77 -4.96 15.24
CA THR A 199 -0.95 -5.92 16.34
C THR A 199 -2.39 -6.44 16.38
N VAL A 200 -3.38 -5.57 16.22
CA VAL A 200 -4.79 -5.95 16.12
C VAL A 200 -5.06 -6.78 14.86
N GLY A 201 -4.64 -6.28 13.70
CA GLY A 201 -4.95 -6.94 12.42
C GLY A 201 -4.24 -8.28 12.19
N LEU A 202 -3.16 -8.54 12.93
CA LEU A 202 -2.35 -9.77 12.87
C LEU A 202 -2.51 -10.65 14.13
N GLU A 203 -3.52 -10.40 14.94
CA GLU A 203 -3.76 -11.20 16.15
C GLU A 203 -3.87 -12.70 15.81
N GLY A 204 -3.23 -13.53 16.65
CA GLY A 204 -3.19 -14.98 16.47
C GLY A 204 -2.30 -15.48 15.33
N ARG A 205 -1.55 -14.59 14.64
CA ARG A 205 -0.60 -14.98 13.59
C ARG A 205 0.78 -15.26 14.14
N ILE A 206 1.46 -16.25 13.55
CA ILE A 206 2.85 -16.56 13.90
C ILE A 206 3.73 -15.39 13.50
N GLN A 207 4.56 -14.93 14.44
CA GLN A 207 5.52 -13.87 14.19
C GLN A 207 6.92 -14.44 14.03
N THR A 208 7.62 -13.97 12.99
CA THR A 208 9.01 -14.31 12.70
C THR A 208 9.90 -13.11 13.04
N THR A 209 11.03 -13.36 13.70
CA THR A 209 12.03 -12.32 13.95
C THR A 209 13.11 -12.42 12.88
N PRO A 210 13.31 -11.39 12.04
CA PRO A 210 14.42 -11.36 11.09
C PRO A 210 15.76 -11.24 11.80
N THR A 211 16.85 -11.61 11.12
CA THR A 211 18.22 -11.37 11.62
C THR A 211 18.48 -9.86 11.74
N ALA A 212 19.59 -9.49 12.40
CA ALA A 212 20.00 -8.08 12.48
C ALA A 212 20.52 -7.53 11.15
N ARG A 213 20.94 -8.39 10.21
CA ARG A 213 21.56 -7.97 8.95
C ARG A 213 20.61 -7.18 8.07
N VAL A 214 21.17 -6.14 7.47
CA VAL A 214 20.53 -5.32 6.44
C VAL A 214 21.17 -5.63 5.09
N LEU A 215 20.35 -5.96 4.12
CA LEU A 215 20.75 -6.22 2.75
C LEU A 215 20.42 -5.04 1.86
N VAL A 216 21.27 -4.78 0.87
CA VAL A 216 21.02 -3.82 -0.21
C VAL A 216 21.33 -4.48 -1.55
N CYS A 217 20.68 -4.05 -2.63
CA CYS A 217 20.91 -4.54 -3.98
C CYS A 217 21.11 -3.37 -4.93
N ASP A 218 22.30 -3.25 -5.50
CA ASP A 218 22.67 -2.13 -6.37
C ASP A 218 21.81 -2.08 -7.64
N ALA A 219 21.47 -3.24 -8.21
CA ALA A 219 20.63 -3.33 -9.39
C ALA A 219 19.18 -2.84 -9.11
N VAL A 220 18.66 -3.12 -7.91
CA VAL A 220 17.34 -2.64 -7.48
C VAL A 220 17.38 -1.14 -7.19
N ASN A 221 18.41 -0.67 -6.48
CA ASN A 221 18.59 0.76 -6.20
C ASN A 221 18.78 1.57 -7.50
N GLY A 222 19.52 1.01 -8.47
CA GLY A 222 19.72 1.60 -9.79
C GLY A 222 18.47 1.68 -10.68
N ALA A 223 17.39 0.99 -10.32
CA ALA A 223 16.09 1.13 -10.99
C ALA A 223 15.30 2.38 -10.53
N ALA A 224 15.69 2.98 -9.40
CA ALA A 224 15.16 4.24 -8.94
C ALA A 224 15.92 5.43 -9.55
N SER A 225 15.31 6.62 -9.47
CA SER A 225 16.01 7.85 -9.82
C SER A 225 17.26 8.05 -8.95
N PRO A 226 18.33 8.67 -9.47
CA PRO A 226 19.56 8.89 -8.67
C PRO A 226 19.29 9.56 -7.32
N ALA A 227 18.39 10.55 -7.29
CA ALA A 227 18.03 11.25 -6.05
C ALA A 227 17.32 10.35 -5.04
N ALA A 228 16.37 9.51 -5.50
CA ALA A 228 15.65 8.57 -4.63
C ALA A 228 16.59 7.47 -4.09
N ALA A 229 17.44 6.90 -4.96
CA ALA A 229 18.41 5.91 -4.56
C ALA A 229 19.41 6.48 -3.55
N ALA A 230 19.98 7.65 -3.82
CA ALA A 230 20.93 8.31 -2.94
C ALA A 230 20.31 8.59 -1.57
N ALA A 231 19.12 9.20 -1.51
CA ALA A 231 18.44 9.53 -0.26
C ALA A 231 18.21 8.29 0.64
N VAL A 232 17.84 7.15 0.05
CA VAL A 232 17.66 5.90 0.81
C VAL A 232 19.00 5.33 1.27
N MET A 233 20.02 5.35 0.41
CA MET A 233 21.36 4.86 0.77
C MET A 233 22.04 5.74 1.83
N ASP A 234 21.78 7.05 1.83
CA ASP A 234 22.25 7.96 2.88
C ASP A 234 21.64 7.62 4.24
N VAL A 235 20.35 7.25 4.29
CA VAL A 235 19.72 6.74 5.52
C VAL A 235 20.42 5.46 6.00
N VAL A 236 20.66 4.49 5.11
CA VAL A 236 21.33 3.24 5.46
C VAL A 236 22.74 3.50 5.97
N ALA A 237 23.51 4.35 5.28
CA ALA A 237 24.86 4.74 5.71
C ALA A 237 24.85 5.47 7.04
N GLY A 238 23.90 6.40 7.26
CA GLY A 238 23.73 7.10 8.52
C GLY A 238 23.47 6.17 9.70
N LEU A 239 22.58 5.17 9.51
CA LEU A 239 22.30 4.16 10.52
C LEU A 239 23.52 3.28 10.84
N ALA A 240 24.31 2.91 9.83
CA ALA A 240 25.54 2.14 10.01
C ALA A 240 26.61 2.98 10.75
N ASN A 241 26.82 4.22 10.35
CA ASN A 241 27.76 5.12 11.00
C ASN A 241 27.39 5.44 12.47
N ALA A 242 26.10 5.46 12.77
CA ALA A 242 25.60 5.61 14.14
C ALA A 242 25.63 4.30 14.96
N GLY A 243 26.07 3.19 14.37
CA GLY A 243 26.12 1.87 15.02
C GLY A 243 24.74 1.26 15.33
N VAL A 244 23.69 1.74 14.65
CA VAL A 244 22.31 1.23 14.80
C VAL A 244 22.14 -0.08 14.03
N ILE A 245 22.81 -0.21 12.89
CA ILE A 245 22.93 -1.43 12.10
C ILE A 245 24.41 -1.73 11.84
N GLU A 246 24.73 -2.98 11.52
CA GLU A 246 26.01 -3.33 10.94
C GLU A 246 26.14 -2.76 9.51
N ALA A 247 27.34 -2.76 8.94
CA ALA A 247 27.53 -2.41 7.54
C ALA A 247 26.62 -3.26 6.64
N PRO A 248 25.87 -2.64 5.71
CA PRO A 248 24.93 -3.37 4.87
C PRO A 248 25.68 -4.39 4.00
N VAL A 249 25.03 -5.53 3.76
CA VAL A 249 25.56 -6.58 2.88
C VAL A 249 24.94 -6.42 1.49
N HIS A 250 25.80 -6.35 0.46
CA HIS A 250 25.34 -6.32 -0.92
C HIS A 250 24.94 -7.72 -1.39
N VAL A 251 23.77 -7.81 -2.04
CA VAL A 251 23.25 -9.06 -2.59
C VAL A 251 22.80 -8.85 -4.04
N ASP A 252 22.91 -9.90 -4.83
CA ASP A 252 22.40 -9.93 -6.19
C ASP A 252 20.96 -10.46 -6.19
N LEU A 253 20.07 -9.72 -6.84
CA LEU A 253 18.68 -10.12 -7.09
C LEU A 253 18.43 -10.19 -8.60
N PRO A 254 17.41 -10.95 -9.04
CA PRO A 254 17.03 -10.94 -10.45
C PRO A 254 16.75 -9.52 -10.95
N PRO A 255 16.96 -9.26 -12.26
CA PRO A 255 16.72 -7.94 -12.85
C PRO A 255 15.31 -7.44 -12.60
N VAL A 256 15.16 -6.17 -12.18
CA VAL A 256 13.88 -5.53 -11.86
C VAL A 256 12.87 -5.65 -13.02
N ARG A 257 13.36 -5.61 -14.27
CA ARG A 257 12.53 -5.80 -15.46
C ARG A 257 11.94 -7.21 -15.55
N GLU A 258 12.70 -8.27 -15.24
CA GLU A 258 12.17 -9.64 -15.23
C GLU A 258 11.10 -9.81 -14.14
N LEU A 259 11.30 -9.19 -12.96
CA LEU A 259 10.32 -9.17 -11.88
C LEU A 259 9.02 -8.51 -12.34
N PHE A 260 9.13 -7.35 -13.00
CA PHE A 260 7.98 -6.64 -13.55
C PHE A 260 7.22 -7.47 -14.60
N GLU A 261 7.93 -8.06 -15.57
CA GLU A 261 7.30 -8.83 -16.66
C GLU A 261 6.56 -10.06 -16.13
N ALA A 262 7.18 -10.85 -15.24
CA ALA A 262 6.53 -12.00 -14.62
C ALA A 262 5.31 -11.61 -13.79
N PHE A 263 5.45 -10.53 -12.99
CA PHE A 263 4.35 -9.99 -12.20
C PHE A 263 3.20 -9.49 -13.09
N ARG A 264 3.49 -8.67 -14.11
CA ARG A 264 2.49 -8.06 -14.98
C ARG A 264 1.61 -9.10 -15.67
N VAL A 265 2.19 -10.13 -16.28
CA VAL A 265 1.44 -11.18 -16.97
C VAL A 265 0.49 -11.91 -16.02
N THR A 266 1.01 -12.36 -14.90
CA THR A 266 0.22 -13.18 -13.95
C THR A 266 -0.81 -12.36 -13.18
N GLN A 267 -0.51 -11.11 -12.83
CA GLN A 267 -1.48 -10.18 -12.27
C GLN A 267 -2.60 -9.88 -13.25
N SER A 268 -2.27 -9.61 -14.52
CA SER A 268 -3.27 -9.28 -15.54
C SER A 268 -4.23 -10.42 -15.80
N ALA A 269 -3.75 -11.66 -15.86
CA ALA A 269 -4.61 -12.84 -16.01
C ALA A 269 -5.61 -12.97 -14.84
N GLU A 270 -5.16 -12.70 -13.61
CA GLU A 270 -6.05 -12.72 -12.44
C GLU A 270 -7.04 -11.54 -12.43
N ALA A 271 -6.59 -10.33 -12.78
CA ALA A 271 -7.45 -9.15 -12.89
C ALA A 271 -8.58 -9.36 -13.91
N TRP A 272 -8.26 -9.97 -15.06
CA TRP A 272 -9.29 -10.30 -16.05
C TRP A 272 -10.30 -11.33 -15.53
N ARG A 273 -9.86 -12.35 -14.78
CA ARG A 273 -10.77 -13.32 -14.15
C ARG A 273 -11.66 -12.67 -13.08
N ALA A 274 -11.14 -11.69 -12.36
CA ALA A 274 -11.88 -11.00 -11.31
C ALA A 274 -12.97 -10.08 -11.88
N ASP A 275 -12.59 -9.18 -12.77
CA ASP A 275 -13.41 -8.03 -13.15
C ASP A 275 -13.75 -7.98 -14.66
N GLY A 276 -13.14 -8.83 -15.48
CA GLY A 276 -13.27 -8.80 -16.94
C GLY A 276 -14.71 -8.96 -17.43
N ALA A 277 -15.54 -9.76 -16.77
CA ALA A 277 -16.95 -9.93 -17.13
C ALA A 277 -17.74 -8.62 -17.01
N TRP A 278 -17.47 -7.82 -15.97
CA TRP A 278 -18.10 -6.52 -15.81
C TRP A 278 -17.56 -5.52 -16.84
N VAL A 279 -16.24 -5.50 -17.03
CA VAL A 279 -15.58 -4.61 -18.00
C VAL A 279 -16.10 -4.85 -19.42
N ASP A 280 -16.27 -6.10 -19.85
CA ASP A 280 -16.79 -6.46 -21.17
C ASP A 280 -18.22 -5.93 -21.42
N THR A 281 -19.02 -5.83 -20.37
CA THR A 281 -20.40 -5.33 -20.48
C THR A 281 -20.50 -3.80 -20.36
N HIS A 282 -19.38 -3.10 -20.05
CA HIS A 282 -19.36 -1.66 -19.82
C HIS A 282 -18.23 -0.94 -20.60
N PRO A 283 -18.20 -1.06 -21.94
CA PRO A 283 -17.15 -0.44 -22.74
C PRO A 283 -17.15 1.09 -22.61
N GLY A 284 -15.95 1.70 -22.53
CA GLY A 284 -15.76 3.16 -22.46
C GLY A 284 -16.16 3.82 -21.14
N VAL A 285 -16.41 3.03 -20.09
CA VAL A 285 -16.76 3.56 -18.75
C VAL A 285 -15.50 3.86 -17.93
N LEU A 286 -14.42 3.12 -18.18
CA LEU A 286 -13.17 3.27 -17.43
C LEU A 286 -12.29 4.39 -18.01
N ALA A 287 -11.38 4.90 -17.18
CA ALA A 287 -10.35 5.79 -17.68
C ALA A 287 -9.50 5.09 -18.75
N PRO A 288 -9.03 5.82 -19.79
CA PRO A 288 -8.35 5.19 -20.93
C PRO A 288 -7.15 4.32 -20.54
N ASP A 289 -6.40 4.71 -19.50
CA ASP A 289 -5.26 3.96 -19.00
C ASP A 289 -5.67 2.67 -18.27
N ILE A 290 -6.82 2.67 -17.60
CA ILE A 290 -7.38 1.48 -16.94
C ILE A 290 -8.00 0.55 -17.98
N GLU A 291 -8.71 1.10 -18.95
CA GLU A 291 -9.27 0.34 -20.06
C GLU A 291 -8.15 -0.40 -20.84
N ALA A 292 -7.07 0.30 -21.19
CA ALA A 292 -5.90 -0.31 -21.85
C ALA A 292 -5.26 -1.44 -21.03
N ARG A 293 -5.26 -1.34 -19.66
CA ARG A 293 -4.77 -2.43 -18.81
C ARG A 293 -5.69 -3.65 -18.84
N PHE A 294 -7.01 -3.45 -18.86
CA PHE A 294 -7.96 -4.55 -19.01
C PHE A 294 -7.95 -5.15 -20.41
N GLU A 295 -7.75 -4.36 -21.47
CA GLU A 295 -7.54 -4.87 -22.83
C GLU A 295 -6.28 -5.77 -22.90
N TRP A 296 -5.17 -5.31 -22.30
CA TRP A 296 -3.98 -6.15 -22.16
C TRP A 296 -4.28 -7.43 -21.36
N ALA A 297 -4.97 -7.32 -20.24
CA ALA A 297 -5.33 -8.44 -19.38
C ALA A 297 -6.19 -9.48 -20.11
N ARG A 298 -7.15 -9.03 -20.91
CA ARG A 298 -7.99 -9.87 -21.79
C ARG A 298 -7.18 -10.64 -22.83
N ALA A 299 -6.10 -10.04 -23.32
CA ALA A 299 -5.27 -10.64 -24.36
C ALA A 299 -4.25 -11.66 -23.83
N VAL A 300 -4.04 -11.75 -22.52
CA VAL A 300 -3.12 -12.74 -21.92
C VAL A 300 -3.65 -14.14 -22.15
N THR A 301 -2.89 -14.96 -22.88
CA THR A 301 -3.25 -16.35 -23.17
C THR A 301 -2.92 -17.28 -22.00
N ALA A 302 -3.54 -18.48 -21.99
CA ALA A 302 -3.24 -19.49 -20.97
C ALA A 302 -1.75 -19.93 -21.01
N ASP A 303 -1.14 -19.99 -22.19
CA ASP A 303 0.28 -20.33 -22.31
C ASP A 303 1.17 -19.22 -21.72
N GLN A 304 0.90 -17.96 -22.04
CA GLN A 304 1.60 -16.82 -21.44
C GLN A 304 1.46 -16.79 -19.92
N GLU A 305 0.27 -17.06 -19.40
CA GLU A 305 0.07 -17.16 -17.94
C GLU A 305 0.89 -18.31 -17.35
N ALA A 306 0.88 -19.49 -17.97
CA ALA A 306 1.65 -20.66 -17.50
C ALA A 306 3.16 -20.36 -17.46
N GLU A 307 3.71 -19.77 -18.52
CA GLU A 307 5.10 -19.31 -18.59
C GLU A 307 5.39 -18.26 -17.52
N GLY A 308 4.49 -17.29 -17.33
CA GLY A 308 4.59 -16.27 -16.29
C GLY A 308 4.63 -16.87 -14.90
N LEU A 309 3.79 -17.87 -14.61
CA LEU A 309 3.76 -18.58 -13.32
C LEU A 309 5.05 -19.36 -13.07
N GLU A 310 5.64 -19.96 -14.10
CA GLU A 310 6.95 -20.62 -13.98
C GLU A 310 8.05 -19.59 -13.70
N ALA A 311 8.05 -18.46 -14.39
CA ALA A 311 8.97 -17.35 -14.11
C ALA A 311 8.81 -16.84 -12.67
N VAL A 312 7.59 -16.67 -12.18
CA VAL A 312 7.30 -16.28 -10.78
C VAL A 312 7.93 -17.27 -9.80
N ARG A 313 7.75 -18.59 -10.00
CA ARG A 313 8.34 -19.62 -9.12
C ARG A 313 9.85 -19.54 -9.09
N ARG A 314 10.48 -19.46 -10.27
CA ARG A 314 11.95 -19.37 -10.40
C ARG A 314 12.51 -18.10 -9.74
N LEU A 315 11.88 -16.94 -10.01
CA LEU A 315 12.32 -15.64 -9.48
C LEU A 315 12.10 -15.55 -7.96
N ALA A 316 10.97 -16.05 -7.46
CA ALA A 316 10.70 -16.10 -6.01
C ALA A 316 11.72 -16.98 -5.28
N ALA A 317 12.04 -18.14 -5.82
CA ALA A 317 13.05 -19.04 -5.22
C ALA A 317 14.44 -18.39 -5.18
N ALA A 318 14.86 -17.69 -6.24
CA ALA A 318 16.12 -16.96 -6.29
C ALA A 318 16.17 -15.83 -5.25
N MET A 319 15.10 -15.04 -5.15
CA MET A 319 15.00 -13.98 -4.14
C MET A 319 14.93 -14.51 -2.72
N ASP A 320 14.19 -15.60 -2.48
CA ASP A 320 14.12 -16.22 -1.16
C ASP A 320 15.48 -16.79 -0.73
N ALA A 321 16.26 -17.36 -1.65
CA ALA A 321 17.63 -17.82 -1.37
C ALA A 321 18.59 -16.66 -1.06
N ALA A 322 18.49 -15.54 -1.78
CA ALA A 322 19.37 -14.39 -1.60
C ALA A 322 19.03 -13.60 -0.32
N ILE A 323 17.75 -13.41 -0.02
CA ILE A 323 17.30 -12.59 1.12
C ILE A 323 17.28 -13.42 2.42
N GLY A 324 16.89 -14.68 2.36
CA GLY A 324 16.79 -15.54 3.55
C GLY A 324 15.93 -14.94 4.66
N ASN A 325 16.49 -14.90 5.87
CA ASN A 325 15.88 -14.31 7.06
C ASN A 325 16.35 -12.87 7.36
N ASP A 326 17.04 -12.25 6.43
CA ASP A 326 17.55 -10.88 6.57
C ASP A 326 16.50 -9.86 6.15
N VAL A 327 16.82 -8.58 6.30
CA VAL A 327 15.95 -7.48 5.86
C VAL A 327 16.58 -6.77 4.67
N LEU A 328 15.93 -6.86 3.52
CA LEU A 328 16.30 -6.09 2.34
C LEU A 328 15.77 -4.67 2.47
N VAL A 329 16.63 -3.68 2.22
CA VAL A 329 16.28 -2.25 2.19
C VAL A 329 16.44 -1.70 0.78
N LEU A 330 15.42 -0.99 0.31
CA LEU A 330 15.35 -0.38 -1.03
C LEU A 330 14.46 0.87 -1.02
N PRO A 331 14.53 1.72 -2.05
CA PRO A 331 13.51 2.75 -2.24
C PRO A 331 12.12 2.15 -2.45
N THR A 332 11.09 2.71 -1.82
CA THR A 332 9.72 2.19 -1.96
C THR A 332 9.17 2.36 -3.38
N ALA A 333 9.55 3.42 -4.05
CA ALA A 333 9.16 3.74 -5.42
C ALA A 333 10.37 4.25 -6.20
N ALA A 334 10.28 4.25 -7.52
CA ALA A 334 11.37 4.69 -8.39
C ALA A 334 11.69 6.20 -8.30
N SER A 335 10.77 7.00 -7.78
CA SER A 335 10.94 8.44 -7.58
C SER A 335 10.10 8.93 -6.40
N THR A 336 10.27 10.19 -6.03
CA THR A 336 9.26 10.96 -5.28
C THR A 336 7.98 11.08 -6.10
N ALA A 337 6.91 11.62 -5.51
CA ALA A 337 5.63 11.78 -6.19
C ALA A 337 5.78 12.58 -7.51
N PRO A 338 5.51 11.96 -8.67
CA PRO A 338 5.50 12.69 -9.94
C PRO A 338 4.45 13.80 -9.95
N SER A 339 4.65 14.82 -10.80
CA SER A 339 3.64 15.86 -11.01
C SER A 339 2.34 15.27 -11.59
N ILE A 340 1.18 15.78 -11.17
CA ILE A 340 -0.12 15.49 -11.79
C ILE A 340 -0.12 15.81 -13.30
N GLY A 341 0.68 16.77 -13.73
CA GLY A 341 0.82 17.18 -15.13
C GLY A 341 1.93 16.45 -15.90
N ALA A 342 2.57 15.42 -15.31
CA ALA A 342 3.59 14.65 -16.02
C ALA A 342 2.98 13.93 -17.23
N ASP A 343 3.75 13.83 -18.31
CA ASP A 343 3.32 13.12 -19.52
C ASP A 343 3.21 11.60 -19.27
N ALA A 344 2.35 10.96 -20.07
CA ALA A 344 2.05 9.54 -19.93
C ALA A 344 3.31 8.66 -20.04
N ARG A 345 4.25 9.00 -20.92
CA ARG A 345 5.49 8.22 -21.12
C ARG A 345 6.37 8.25 -19.88
N THR A 346 6.49 9.40 -19.24
CA THR A 346 7.21 9.57 -17.97
C THR A 346 6.55 8.76 -16.87
N LEU A 347 5.22 8.84 -16.73
CA LEU A 347 4.47 8.08 -15.72
C LEU A 347 4.59 6.57 -15.94
N ASP A 348 4.54 6.09 -17.18
CA ASP A 348 4.66 4.67 -17.51
C ASP A 348 6.06 4.14 -17.20
N ALA A 349 7.12 4.87 -17.54
CA ALA A 349 8.50 4.46 -17.23
C ALA A 349 8.72 4.36 -15.70
N LEU A 350 8.26 5.36 -14.93
CA LEU A 350 8.33 5.34 -13.48
C LEU A 350 7.47 4.20 -12.89
N ARG A 351 6.32 3.93 -13.48
CA ARG A 351 5.44 2.83 -13.09
C ARG A 351 6.13 1.48 -13.28
N GLU A 352 6.75 1.21 -14.43
CA GLU A 352 7.44 -0.06 -14.70
C GLU A 352 8.56 -0.32 -13.68
N SER A 353 9.43 0.67 -13.47
CA SER A 353 10.51 0.57 -12.48
C SER A 353 9.96 0.35 -11.07
N THR A 354 8.96 1.13 -10.66
CA THR A 354 8.34 1.00 -9.32
C THR A 354 7.70 -0.36 -9.13
N LEU A 355 6.94 -0.86 -10.11
CA LEU A 355 6.29 -2.17 -10.03
C LEU A 355 7.31 -3.31 -9.97
N GLY A 356 8.40 -3.22 -10.71
CA GLY A 356 9.48 -4.23 -10.63
C GLY A 356 10.15 -4.27 -9.25
N MET A 357 10.36 -3.11 -8.63
CA MET A 357 10.89 -3.03 -7.26
C MET A 357 9.90 -3.56 -6.22
N THR A 358 8.65 -3.16 -6.29
CA THR A 358 7.60 -3.59 -5.35
C THR A 358 7.20 -5.05 -5.54
N ALA A 359 7.43 -5.62 -6.73
CA ALA A 359 7.19 -7.03 -7.05
C ALA A 359 8.03 -7.98 -6.18
N ILE A 360 9.18 -7.55 -5.66
CA ILE A 360 10.01 -8.37 -4.75
C ILE A 360 9.16 -8.94 -3.61
N ALA A 361 8.40 -8.09 -2.92
CA ALA A 361 7.51 -8.53 -1.85
C ALA A 361 6.28 -9.29 -2.39
N GLY A 362 5.75 -8.89 -3.55
CA GLY A 362 4.61 -9.53 -4.21
C GLY A 362 4.89 -10.98 -4.60
N LEU A 363 5.96 -11.22 -5.37
CA LEU A 363 6.33 -12.53 -5.88
C LEU A 363 6.74 -13.50 -4.78
N THR A 364 7.36 -13.01 -3.70
CA THR A 364 7.81 -13.83 -2.58
C THR A 364 6.76 -13.97 -1.46
N GLY A 365 5.68 -13.19 -1.49
CA GLY A 365 4.68 -13.15 -0.41
C GLY A 365 5.21 -12.59 0.91
N ARG A 366 6.34 -11.89 0.90
CA ARG A 366 6.98 -11.29 2.07
C ARG A 366 6.23 -10.02 2.51
N PRO A 367 6.26 -9.66 3.80
CA PRO A 367 5.81 -8.35 4.25
C PRO A 367 6.79 -7.28 3.76
N ALA A 368 6.26 -6.08 3.54
CA ALA A 368 7.08 -4.92 3.18
C ALA A 368 6.53 -3.66 3.84
N LEU A 369 7.40 -2.91 4.50
CA LEU A 369 7.09 -1.70 5.23
C LEU A 369 7.76 -0.50 4.58
N SER A 370 6.98 0.46 4.10
CA SER A 370 7.47 1.78 3.68
C SER A 370 7.51 2.72 4.90
N VAL A 371 8.67 3.34 5.14
CA VAL A 371 8.89 4.23 6.29
C VAL A 371 9.37 5.60 5.79
N PRO A 372 8.83 6.72 6.27
CA PRO A 372 9.20 8.06 5.83
C PRO A 372 10.51 8.54 6.48
N LEU A 373 11.64 7.88 6.15
CA LEU A 373 12.97 8.20 6.70
C LEU A 373 13.85 8.99 5.73
N ALA A 374 13.52 9.00 4.43
CA ALA A 374 14.31 9.68 3.42
C ALA A 374 13.55 10.86 2.81
N MET A 375 14.29 11.91 2.46
CA MET A 375 13.77 13.13 1.86
C MET A 375 14.70 13.58 0.73
N THR A 376 14.11 14.04 -0.36
CA THR A 376 14.82 14.72 -1.45
C THR A 376 14.32 16.16 -1.56
N ASP A 377 14.92 16.97 -2.43
CA ASP A 377 14.44 18.34 -2.71
C ASP A 377 13.01 18.36 -3.29
N ASP A 378 12.61 17.26 -3.96
CA ASP A 378 11.30 17.14 -4.60
C ASP A 378 10.23 16.51 -3.68
N GLY A 379 10.59 16.08 -2.48
CA GLY A 379 9.66 15.53 -1.50
C GLY A 379 10.13 14.22 -0.84
N PRO A 380 9.25 13.56 -0.08
CA PRO A 380 9.58 12.34 0.62
C PRO A 380 9.76 11.15 -0.33
N ILE A 381 10.64 10.24 0.06
CA ILE A 381 10.76 8.89 -0.50
C ILE A 381 10.78 7.88 0.63
N GLY A 382 9.94 6.85 0.55
CA GLY A 382 9.88 5.81 1.55
C GLY A 382 11.11 4.91 1.52
N VAL A 383 11.68 4.62 2.68
CA VAL A 383 12.63 3.52 2.87
C VAL A 383 11.83 2.25 3.05
N CYS A 384 11.91 1.32 2.09
CA CYS A 384 11.19 0.05 2.13
C CYS A 384 12.02 -1.04 2.80
N LEU A 385 11.46 -1.66 3.85
CA LEU A 385 12.03 -2.82 4.51
C LEU A 385 11.24 -4.06 4.07
N VAL A 386 11.88 -5.02 3.41
CA VAL A 386 11.29 -6.32 3.05
C VAL A 386 11.90 -7.39 3.95
N GLY A 387 11.08 -8.05 4.77
CA GLY A 387 11.53 -9.07 5.72
C GLY A 387 11.07 -10.48 5.36
N PRO A 388 11.45 -11.49 6.15
CA PRO A 388 10.91 -12.83 6.01
C PRO A 388 9.41 -12.87 6.30
N ARG A 389 8.71 -13.87 5.75
CA ARG A 389 7.26 -14.04 5.98
C ARG A 389 6.97 -14.13 7.48
N GLY A 390 5.96 -13.41 7.96
CA GLY A 390 5.58 -13.33 9.36
C GLY A 390 6.38 -12.31 10.17
N SER A 391 7.28 -11.53 9.56
CA SER A 391 8.08 -10.51 10.29
C SER A 391 7.42 -9.13 10.40
N ASP A 392 6.16 -9.02 10.08
CA ASP A 392 5.41 -7.76 9.99
C ASP A 392 5.64 -6.85 11.20
N LEU A 393 5.36 -7.34 12.42
CA LEU A 393 5.54 -6.56 13.63
C LEU A 393 7.02 -6.27 13.96
N ALA A 394 7.91 -7.20 13.61
CA ALA A 394 9.34 -7.02 13.83
C ALA A 394 9.93 -5.93 12.91
N LEU A 395 9.45 -5.83 11.65
CA LEU A 395 9.83 -4.73 10.76
C LEU A 395 9.40 -3.38 11.30
N ILE A 396 8.18 -3.27 11.83
CA ILE A 396 7.67 -2.03 12.41
C ILE A 396 8.53 -1.63 13.61
N ASN A 397 8.77 -2.56 14.55
CA ASN A 397 9.60 -2.30 15.74
C ASN A 397 11.02 -1.86 15.36
N ARG A 398 11.63 -2.53 14.37
CA ARG A 398 12.96 -2.15 13.85
C ARG A 398 12.95 -0.71 13.31
N ALA A 399 11.98 -0.37 12.47
CA ALA A 399 11.87 0.96 11.88
C ALA A 399 11.60 2.06 12.92
N ILE A 400 10.81 1.78 13.97
CA ILE A 400 10.63 2.70 15.10
C ILE A 400 11.99 2.95 15.78
N GLY A 401 12.79 1.90 16.00
CA GLY A 401 14.15 2.04 16.54
C GLY A 401 15.08 2.87 15.66
N TRP A 402 14.93 2.80 14.33
CA TRP A 402 15.70 3.62 13.39
C TRP A 402 15.32 5.10 13.43
N GLN A 403 14.02 5.39 13.58
CA GLN A 403 13.52 6.79 13.62
C GLN A 403 13.91 7.55 14.89
N GLN A 404 14.24 6.86 15.97
CA GLN A 404 14.59 7.48 17.26
C GLN A 404 16.07 7.84 17.39
N ARG A 405 16.87 7.56 16.39
CA ARG A 405 18.34 7.77 16.37
C ARG A 405 18.72 8.88 15.42
#